data_030ed055e0f5a61d9f723f2fdeb1a42d
#
_entry.id   030ed055e0f5a61d9f723f2fdeb1a42d
#
_cell.length_a   1.000
_cell.length_b   1.000
_cell.length_c   1.000
_cell.angle_alpha   90.00
_cell.angle_beta   90.00
_cell.angle_gamma   90.00
#
_symmetry.space_group_name_H-M   'P 1'
#
loop_
_entity.id
_entity.type
_entity.pdbx_description
1 polymer ?
#
loop_
_entity_poly.entity_id
_entity_poly.type
_entity_poly.pdbx_seq_one_letter_code
_entity_poly.pdbx_strand_id
1 'polypeptide(L)'
;MIIGIDIDDTLTNIGTDINIAAYNYAKKLGKDINDSENLLEAINNNAEFYKRKFKFNYDELKYFLKNIQEEIISKAKPRDGVVKIIKKLRSEGHKIYIVTARCTEFHDNPYELSKNWLDKNKIEYDKLIVNAREKATVCTKENIELFIDDQLNNCIEISNVGIKTIRISNDKTKYENIVTINNWNEIYNFIKEME
;
A
#
# COMPACT_ATOMS: atom_id res chain seq x y z
N MET A 1 16.07 -10.19 -9.94
CA MET A 1 15.47 -10.25 -8.58
C MET A 1 13.97 -10.49 -8.63
N ILE A 2 13.39 -11.00 -7.53
CA ILE A 2 11.94 -10.95 -7.26
C ILE A 2 11.68 -9.72 -6.41
N ILE A 3 10.91 -8.78 -6.96
CA ILE A 3 10.57 -7.51 -6.30
C ILE A 3 9.11 -7.58 -5.87
N GLY A 4 8.86 -7.51 -4.56
CA GLY A 4 7.54 -7.40 -3.98
C GLY A 4 7.12 -5.93 -3.86
N ILE A 5 5.87 -5.61 -4.18
CA ILE A 5 5.36 -4.24 -4.18
C ILE A 5 3.95 -4.23 -3.59
N ASP A 6 3.71 -3.34 -2.61
CA ASP A 6 2.36 -3.06 -2.13
C ASP A 6 1.57 -2.19 -3.11
N ILE A 7 0.26 -2.09 -2.94
CA ILE A 7 -0.61 -1.28 -3.81
C ILE A 7 -0.93 0.08 -3.20
N ASP A 8 -1.60 0.06 -2.04
CA ASP A 8 -2.21 1.27 -1.46
C ASP A 8 -1.13 2.19 -0.90
N ASP A 9 -1.14 3.46 -1.33
CA ASP A 9 -0.10 4.46 -1.06
C ASP A 9 1.33 4.11 -1.50
N THR A 10 1.54 2.96 -2.11
CA THR A 10 2.80 2.55 -2.74
C THR A 10 2.73 2.71 -4.26
N LEU A 11 1.86 1.99 -4.94
CA LEU A 11 1.55 2.19 -6.37
C LEU A 11 0.58 3.35 -6.59
N THR A 12 -0.28 3.64 -5.62
CA THR A 12 -1.23 4.76 -5.61
C THR A 12 -0.77 5.86 -4.65
N ASN A 13 -1.54 6.94 -4.58
CA ASN A 13 -1.40 8.00 -3.57
C ASN A 13 -2.81 8.46 -3.16
N ILE A 14 -3.52 7.62 -2.45
CA ILE A 14 -4.95 7.77 -2.12
C ILE A 14 -5.25 7.88 -0.62
N GLY A 15 -4.25 7.75 0.24
CA GLY A 15 -4.45 7.75 1.70
C GLY A 15 -5.15 9.01 2.20
N THR A 16 -4.79 10.17 1.65
CA THR A 16 -5.48 11.44 1.98
C THR A 16 -6.95 11.40 1.57
N ASP A 17 -7.27 10.93 0.36
CA ASP A 17 -8.65 10.86 -0.13
C ASP A 17 -9.48 9.89 0.72
N ILE A 18 -8.89 8.76 1.11
CA ILE A 18 -9.53 7.78 1.99
C ILE A 18 -9.77 8.38 3.39
N ASN A 19 -8.81 9.11 3.96
CA ASN A 19 -8.97 9.76 5.26
C ASN A 19 -10.07 10.84 5.24
N ILE A 20 -10.14 11.64 4.19
CA ILE A 20 -11.20 12.63 3.99
C ILE A 20 -12.57 11.93 3.89
N ALA A 21 -12.66 10.84 3.14
CA ALA A 21 -13.89 10.06 3.01
C ALA A 21 -14.30 9.41 4.34
N ALA A 22 -13.35 8.89 5.12
CA ALA A 22 -13.59 8.34 6.45
C ALA A 22 -14.10 9.40 7.42
N TYR A 23 -13.49 10.58 7.41
CA TYR A 23 -13.95 11.73 8.19
C TYR A 23 -15.40 12.11 7.85
N ASN A 24 -15.70 12.28 6.57
CA ASN A 24 -17.05 12.65 6.12
C ASN A 24 -18.08 11.57 6.49
N TYR A 25 -17.70 10.29 6.39
CA TYR A 25 -18.56 9.19 6.80
C TYR A 25 -18.81 9.18 8.32
N ALA A 26 -17.76 9.40 9.13
CA ALA A 26 -17.89 9.53 10.57
C ALA A 26 -18.83 10.68 10.99
N LYS A 27 -18.71 11.84 10.34
CA LYS A 27 -19.62 12.98 10.58
C LYS A 27 -21.09 12.65 10.23
N LYS A 28 -21.33 11.93 9.12
CA LYS A 28 -22.67 11.46 8.76
C LYS A 28 -23.27 10.52 9.81
N LEU A 29 -22.43 9.72 10.48
CA LEU A 29 -22.83 8.84 11.58
C LEU A 29 -23.01 9.56 12.92
N GLY A 30 -22.79 10.88 12.97
CA GLY A 30 -22.87 11.69 14.20
C GLY A 30 -21.74 11.40 15.19
N LYS A 31 -20.58 10.88 14.71
CA LYS A 31 -19.43 10.63 15.57
C LYS A 31 -18.83 11.96 16.04
N ASP A 32 -18.55 12.03 17.34
CA ASP A 32 -17.77 13.12 17.94
C ASP A 32 -16.29 12.84 17.70
N ILE A 33 -15.74 13.42 16.62
CA ILE A 33 -14.34 13.32 16.22
C ILE A 33 -13.69 14.70 16.21
N ASN A 34 -12.42 14.73 16.60
CA ASN A 34 -11.69 15.99 16.68
C ASN A 34 -11.31 16.50 15.29
N ASP A 35 -11.83 17.68 14.92
CA ASP A 35 -11.57 18.33 13.63
C ASP A 35 -10.13 18.87 13.50
N SER A 36 -9.41 19.02 14.62
CA SER A 36 -8.04 19.56 14.64
C SER A 36 -6.95 18.53 14.28
N GLU A 37 -7.29 17.24 14.19
CA GLU A 37 -6.33 16.24 13.76
C GLU A 37 -6.08 16.34 12.26
N ASN A 38 -4.79 16.40 11.89
CA ASN A 38 -4.36 16.51 10.50
C ASN A 38 -4.79 15.29 9.68
N LEU A 39 -5.81 15.45 8.83
CA LEU A 39 -6.30 14.40 7.93
C LEU A 39 -5.30 14.06 6.82
N LEU A 40 -4.31 14.94 6.59
CA LEU A 40 -3.28 14.77 5.56
C LEU A 40 -2.17 13.81 6.00
N GLU A 41 -2.05 13.55 7.30
CA GLU A 41 -1.11 12.56 7.82
C GLU A 41 -1.68 11.15 7.67
N ALA A 42 -1.50 10.56 6.50
CA ALA A 42 -1.82 9.18 6.23
C ALA A 42 -0.80 8.23 6.87
N ILE A 43 -0.71 8.25 8.21
CA ILE A 43 0.16 7.37 8.96
C ILE A 43 -0.65 6.13 9.38
N ASN A 44 -0.36 4.97 8.78
CA ASN A 44 -0.98 3.68 9.11
C ASN A 44 -2.51 3.57 8.85
N ASN A 45 -2.92 3.56 7.60
CA ASN A 45 -4.32 3.37 7.17
C ASN A 45 -4.80 1.90 7.34
N ASN A 46 -4.62 1.32 8.51
CA ASN A 46 -5.15 -0.02 8.83
C ASN A 46 -6.50 0.06 9.57
N ALA A 47 -7.16 -1.09 9.72
CA ALA A 47 -8.45 -1.20 10.38
C ALA A 47 -8.47 -0.59 11.79
N GLU A 48 -7.41 -0.77 12.57
CA GLU A 48 -7.31 -0.25 13.94
C GLU A 48 -7.15 1.29 13.94
N PHE A 49 -6.45 1.85 12.95
CA PHE A 49 -6.37 3.29 12.77
C PHE A 49 -7.77 3.89 12.58
N TYR A 50 -8.60 3.34 11.69
CA TYR A 50 -9.94 3.85 11.44
C TYR A 50 -10.87 3.70 12.66
N LYS A 51 -10.82 2.59 13.37
CA LYS A 51 -11.58 2.40 14.61
C LYS A 51 -11.20 3.45 15.66
N ARG A 52 -9.91 3.67 15.87
CA ARG A 52 -9.43 4.63 16.86
C ARG A 52 -9.70 6.07 16.47
N LYS A 53 -9.34 6.46 15.22
CA LYS A 53 -9.41 7.86 14.76
C LYS A 53 -10.84 8.30 14.50
N PHE A 54 -11.63 7.47 13.81
CA PHE A 54 -12.98 7.82 13.39
C PHE A 54 -14.09 7.18 14.24
N LYS A 55 -13.71 6.46 15.31
CA LYS A 55 -14.61 5.79 16.26
C LYS A 55 -15.57 4.82 15.56
N PHE A 56 -15.13 4.17 14.46
CA PHE A 56 -15.93 3.16 13.78
C PHE A 56 -16.04 1.89 14.63
N ASN A 57 -17.25 1.38 14.79
CA ASN A 57 -17.45 0.01 15.18
C ASN A 57 -17.14 -0.95 14.02
N TYR A 58 -17.25 -2.26 14.24
CA TYR A 58 -16.89 -3.25 13.21
C TYR A 58 -17.75 -3.14 11.95
N ASP A 59 -19.06 -2.98 12.09
CA ASP A 59 -19.99 -2.93 10.95
C ASP A 59 -19.81 -1.63 10.16
N GLU A 60 -19.62 -0.50 10.84
CA GLU A 60 -19.33 0.78 10.23
C GLU A 60 -18.00 0.76 9.47
N LEU A 61 -16.97 0.14 10.06
CA LEU A 61 -15.69 -0.05 9.40
C LEU A 61 -15.83 -0.93 8.16
N LYS A 62 -16.52 -2.06 8.28
CA LYS A 62 -16.75 -2.98 7.17
C LYS A 62 -17.51 -2.29 6.03
N TYR A 63 -18.56 -1.53 6.37
CA TYR A 63 -19.29 -0.74 5.38
C TYR A 63 -18.40 0.29 4.68
N PHE A 64 -17.59 1.03 5.45
CA PHE A 64 -16.67 2.03 4.93
C PHE A 64 -15.66 1.41 3.96
N LEU A 65 -14.99 0.35 4.36
CA LEU A 65 -13.95 -0.30 3.56
C LEU A 65 -14.53 -0.92 2.28
N LYS A 66 -15.69 -1.59 2.38
CA LYS A 66 -16.34 -2.24 1.25
C LYS A 66 -16.98 -1.26 0.25
N ASN A 67 -17.66 -0.22 0.74
CA ASN A 67 -18.50 0.59 -0.15
C ASN A 67 -17.87 1.94 -0.50
N ILE A 68 -17.13 2.55 0.43
CA ILE A 68 -16.56 3.89 0.22
C ILE A 68 -15.11 3.78 -0.25
N GLN A 69 -14.28 3.00 0.44
CA GLN A 69 -12.88 2.83 0.07
C GLN A 69 -12.73 2.13 -1.28
N GLU A 70 -13.50 1.07 -1.58
CA GLU A 70 -13.42 0.37 -2.87
C GLU A 70 -13.74 1.30 -4.04
N GLU A 71 -14.67 2.23 -3.88
CA GLU A 71 -14.97 3.23 -4.91
C GLU A 71 -13.75 4.14 -5.18
N ILE A 72 -13.07 4.60 -4.12
CA ILE A 72 -11.85 5.41 -4.23
C ILE A 72 -10.75 4.59 -4.90
N ILE A 73 -10.50 3.37 -4.45
CA ILE A 73 -9.52 2.44 -5.02
C ILE A 73 -9.77 2.24 -6.53
N SER A 74 -11.00 1.98 -6.93
CA SER A 74 -11.34 1.70 -8.33
C SER A 74 -11.07 2.88 -9.28
N LYS A 75 -11.10 4.10 -8.74
CA LYS A 75 -10.86 5.36 -9.46
C LYS A 75 -9.42 5.87 -9.32
N ALA A 76 -8.63 5.29 -8.42
CA ALA A 76 -7.26 5.71 -8.14
C ALA A 76 -6.39 5.67 -9.40
N LYS A 77 -5.51 6.66 -9.51
CA LYS A 77 -4.45 6.67 -10.53
C LYS A 77 -3.16 6.14 -9.93
N PRO A 78 -2.30 5.49 -10.72
CA PRO A 78 -0.95 5.17 -10.28
C PRO A 78 -0.15 6.45 -9.96
N ARG A 79 0.81 6.34 -9.05
CA ARG A 79 1.82 7.40 -8.89
C ARG A 79 2.60 7.62 -10.18
N ASP A 80 3.12 8.81 -10.33
CA ASP A 80 3.95 9.17 -11.49
C ASP A 80 5.14 8.22 -11.63
N GLY A 81 5.35 7.74 -12.84
CA GLY A 81 6.45 6.84 -13.18
C GLY A 81 6.19 5.35 -12.95
N VAL A 82 5.23 4.95 -12.10
CA VAL A 82 4.96 3.54 -11.75
C VAL A 82 4.91 2.62 -12.96
N VAL A 83 4.01 2.90 -13.90
CA VAL A 83 3.78 2.01 -15.07
C VAL A 83 5.06 1.87 -15.91
N LYS A 84 5.72 3.01 -16.18
CA LYS A 84 6.96 3.03 -16.98
C LYS A 84 8.09 2.25 -16.30
N ILE A 85 8.24 2.43 -14.99
CA ILE A 85 9.34 1.83 -14.23
C ILE A 85 9.11 0.34 -14.02
N ILE A 86 7.91 -0.09 -13.69
CA ILE A 86 7.58 -1.52 -13.59
C ILE A 86 7.84 -2.23 -14.91
N LYS A 87 7.38 -1.65 -16.04
CA LYS A 87 7.67 -2.20 -17.36
C LYS A 87 9.17 -2.29 -17.64
N LYS A 88 9.94 -1.28 -17.23
CA LYS A 88 11.40 -1.27 -17.42
C LYS A 88 12.09 -2.34 -16.58
N LEU A 89 11.76 -2.44 -15.29
CA LEU A 89 12.29 -3.50 -14.40
C LEU A 89 12.01 -4.89 -14.96
N ARG A 90 10.79 -5.15 -15.44
CA ARG A 90 10.44 -6.43 -16.06
C ARG A 90 11.26 -6.70 -17.33
N SER A 91 11.47 -5.70 -18.18
CA SER A 91 12.30 -5.86 -19.39
C SER A 91 13.77 -6.12 -19.08
N GLU A 92 14.24 -5.78 -17.88
CA GLU A 92 15.58 -6.06 -17.36
C GLU A 92 15.66 -7.42 -16.62
N GLY A 93 14.58 -8.20 -16.63
CA GLY A 93 14.56 -9.57 -16.09
C GLY A 93 14.12 -9.69 -14.63
N HIS A 94 13.65 -8.60 -14.01
CA HIS A 94 13.06 -8.70 -12.68
C HIS A 94 11.65 -9.28 -12.74
N LYS A 95 11.28 -10.04 -11.71
CA LYS A 95 9.90 -10.49 -11.49
C LYS A 95 9.20 -9.55 -10.52
N ILE A 96 7.99 -9.15 -10.86
CA ILE A 96 7.19 -8.23 -10.06
C ILE A 96 6.05 -8.98 -9.38
N TYR A 97 6.10 -9.03 -8.05
CA TYR A 97 5.06 -9.63 -7.22
C TYR A 97 4.30 -8.52 -6.49
N ILE A 98 2.99 -8.45 -6.72
CA ILE A 98 2.12 -7.53 -6.00
C ILE A 98 1.64 -8.23 -4.73
N VAL A 99 1.88 -7.59 -3.58
CA VAL A 99 1.58 -8.17 -2.25
C VAL A 99 0.79 -7.15 -1.44
N THR A 100 -0.51 -7.39 -1.28
CA THR A 100 -1.40 -6.43 -0.61
C THR A 100 -2.16 -7.04 0.57
N ALA A 101 -2.39 -6.24 1.60
CA ALA A 101 -3.20 -6.61 2.77
C ALA A 101 -4.72 -6.57 2.52
N ARG A 102 -5.18 -6.16 1.32
CA ARG A 102 -6.60 -6.25 0.96
C ARG A 102 -7.10 -7.67 1.19
N CYS A 103 -8.17 -7.84 1.96
CA CYS A 103 -8.56 -9.15 2.46
C CYS A 103 -10.06 -9.41 2.38
N THR A 104 -10.42 -10.71 2.42
CA THR A 104 -11.81 -11.19 2.35
C THR A 104 -12.66 -10.83 3.57
N GLU A 105 -12.06 -10.36 4.66
CA GLU A 105 -12.81 -9.84 5.81
C GLU A 105 -13.58 -8.55 5.46
N PHE A 106 -12.96 -7.70 4.63
CA PHE A 106 -13.48 -6.36 4.32
C PHE A 106 -13.94 -6.19 2.87
N HIS A 107 -13.47 -7.03 1.95
CA HIS A 107 -13.79 -6.97 0.53
C HIS A 107 -14.37 -8.30 0.05
N ASP A 108 -15.41 -8.29 -0.78
CA ASP A 108 -16.01 -9.54 -1.28
C ASP A 108 -15.03 -10.36 -2.13
N ASN A 109 -14.26 -9.67 -2.98
CA ASN A 109 -13.22 -10.30 -3.79
C ASN A 109 -11.99 -9.39 -3.89
N PRO A 110 -11.08 -9.43 -2.90
CA PRO A 110 -9.89 -8.58 -2.90
C PRO A 110 -8.94 -8.88 -4.06
N TYR A 111 -8.96 -10.11 -4.59
CA TYR A 111 -8.17 -10.47 -5.76
C TYR A 111 -8.67 -9.74 -7.01
N GLU A 112 -9.96 -9.84 -7.33
CA GLU A 112 -10.53 -9.15 -8.50
C GLU A 112 -10.48 -7.64 -8.36
N LEU A 113 -10.71 -7.09 -7.15
CA LEU A 113 -10.57 -5.67 -6.88
C LEU A 113 -9.15 -5.17 -7.24
N SER A 114 -8.14 -5.90 -6.81
CA SER A 114 -6.74 -5.55 -7.07
C SER A 114 -6.36 -5.77 -8.52
N LYS A 115 -6.73 -6.93 -9.09
CA LYS A 115 -6.47 -7.29 -10.48
C LYS A 115 -7.07 -6.29 -11.46
N ASN A 116 -8.34 -5.94 -11.29
CA ASN A 116 -9.04 -5.00 -12.15
C ASN A 116 -8.38 -3.61 -12.14
N TRP A 117 -7.91 -3.17 -10.97
CA TRP A 117 -7.19 -1.92 -10.87
C TRP A 117 -5.82 -1.98 -11.58
N LEU A 118 -5.06 -3.05 -11.39
CA LEU A 118 -3.77 -3.26 -12.06
C LEU A 118 -3.92 -3.32 -13.59
N ASP A 119 -4.87 -4.09 -14.08
CA ASP A 119 -5.15 -4.25 -15.51
C ASP A 119 -5.61 -2.93 -16.17
N LYS A 120 -6.54 -2.22 -15.52
CA LYS A 120 -7.04 -0.91 -15.96
C LYS A 120 -5.90 0.10 -16.13
N ASN A 121 -4.92 0.07 -15.22
CA ASN A 121 -3.77 0.97 -15.23
C ASN A 121 -2.56 0.41 -15.98
N LYS A 122 -2.69 -0.75 -16.65
CA LYS A 122 -1.63 -1.38 -17.45
C LYS A 122 -0.35 -1.64 -16.64
N ILE A 123 -0.51 -2.00 -15.37
CA ILE A 123 0.59 -2.40 -14.49
C ILE A 123 0.82 -3.90 -14.67
N GLU A 124 1.96 -4.24 -15.25
CA GLU A 124 2.33 -5.62 -15.52
C GLU A 124 2.97 -6.27 -14.27
N TYR A 125 2.58 -7.49 -13.96
CA TYR A 125 3.10 -8.24 -12.80
C TYR A 125 3.17 -9.74 -13.12
N ASP A 126 3.97 -10.47 -12.33
CA ASP A 126 4.12 -11.93 -12.48
C ASP A 126 3.25 -12.69 -11.46
N LYS A 127 2.98 -12.09 -10.30
CA LYS A 127 2.13 -12.69 -9.27
C LYS A 127 1.36 -11.62 -8.50
N LEU A 128 0.09 -11.92 -8.16
CA LEU A 128 -0.74 -11.10 -7.28
C LEU A 128 -1.09 -11.91 -6.02
N ILE A 129 -0.76 -11.37 -4.85
CA ILE A 129 -1.00 -11.98 -3.54
C ILE A 129 -1.84 -11.03 -2.71
N VAL A 130 -3.03 -11.46 -2.35
CA VAL A 130 -3.96 -10.74 -1.48
C VAL A 130 -4.04 -11.42 -0.11
N ASN A 131 -4.75 -10.84 0.84
CA ASN A 131 -4.82 -11.30 2.24
C ASN A 131 -3.44 -11.32 2.95
N ALA A 132 -2.48 -10.57 2.45
CA ALA A 132 -1.11 -10.54 2.98
C ALA A 132 -0.99 -9.58 4.18
N ARG A 133 -1.65 -9.89 5.29
CA ARG A 133 -1.57 -9.10 6.52
C ARG A 133 -0.20 -9.22 7.19
N GLU A 134 0.38 -10.42 7.17
CA GLU A 134 1.73 -10.70 7.65
C GLU A 134 2.70 -10.71 6.46
N LYS A 135 3.05 -9.52 5.97
CA LYS A 135 3.83 -9.36 4.74
C LYS A 135 5.22 -10.00 4.84
N ALA A 136 5.89 -9.93 5.99
CA ALA A 136 7.19 -10.56 6.19
C ALA A 136 7.14 -12.08 5.94
N THR A 137 6.12 -12.76 6.47
CA THR A 137 5.90 -14.19 6.25
C THR A 137 5.67 -14.51 4.77
N VAL A 138 4.84 -13.71 4.10
CA VAL A 138 4.56 -13.86 2.66
C VAL A 138 5.82 -13.64 1.84
N CYS A 139 6.56 -12.57 2.10
CA CYS A 139 7.79 -12.23 1.37
C CYS A 139 8.85 -13.32 1.50
N THR A 140 9.04 -13.88 2.69
CA THR A 140 9.97 -14.99 2.94
C THR A 140 9.54 -16.24 2.15
N LYS A 141 8.27 -16.64 2.21
CA LYS A 141 7.72 -17.79 1.50
C LYS A 141 7.87 -17.67 -0.02
N GLU A 142 7.71 -16.48 -0.55
CA GLU A 142 7.75 -16.20 -1.98
C GLU A 142 9.16 -15.87 -2.49
N ASN A 143 10.18 -15.94 -1.63
CA ASN A 143 11.57 -15.62 -1.93
C ASN A 143 11.75 -14.21 -2.51
N ILE A 144 11.01 -13.24 -1.97
CA ILE A 144 11.14 -11.83 -2.37
C ILE A 144 12.48 -11.32 -1.87
N GLU A 145 13.25 -10.67 -2.74
CA GLU A 145 14.60 -10.17 -2.46
C GLU A 145 14.62 -8.68 -2.12
N LEU A 146 13.65 -7.94 -2.65
CA LEU A 146 13.43 -6.52 -2.41
C LEU A 146 11.94 -6.27 -2.21
N PHE A 147 11.56 -5.50 -1.20
CA PHE A 147 10.16 -5.11 -0.98
C PHE A 147 10.00 -3.60 -0.96
N ILE A 148 8.90 -3.11 -1.55
CA ILE A 148 8.55 -1.68 -1.62
C ILE A 148 7.18 -1.49 -0.98
N ASP A 149 7.10 -0.64 0.05
CA ASP A 149 5.89 -0.38 0.85
C ASP A 149 5.92 1.07 1.39
N ASP A 150 4.77 1.67 1.67
CA ASP A 150 4.68 2.97 2.32
C ASP A 150 4.66 2.86 3.86
N GLN A 151 4.14 1.73 4.38
CA GLN A 151 3.93 1.51 5.79
C GLN A 151 5.23 1.15 6.52
N LEU A 152 5.63 2.01 7.47
CA LEU A 152 6.86 1.81 8.24
C LEU A 152 6.89 0.46 8.97
N ASN A 153 5.79 0.05 9.59
CA ASN A 153 5.73 -1.22 10.32
C ASN A 153 6.00 -2.42 9.42
N ASN A 154 5.39 -2.45 8.22
CA ASN A 154 5.67 -3.50 7.22
C ASN A 154 7.14 -3.50 6.83
N CYS A 155 7.70 -2.30 6.57
CA CYS A 155 9.10 -2.16 6.21
C CYS A 155 10.04 -2.69 7.31
N ILE A 156 9.74 -2.41 8.59
CA ILE A 156 10.52 -2.91 9.73
C ILE A 156 10.42 -4.44 9.82
N GLU A 157 9.22 -4.99 9.77
CA GLU A 157 9.02 -6.45 9.87
C GLU A 157 9.72 -7.20 8.74
N ILE A 158 9.66 -6.67 7.50
CA ILE A 158 10.28 -7.29 6.33
C ILE A 158 11.81 -7.15 6.37
N SER A 159 12.33 -6.00 6.79
CA SER A 159 13.78 -5.81 6.93
C SER A 159 14.38 -6.71 8.03
N ASN A 160 13.63 -6.96 9.11
CA ASN A 160 14.04 -7.84 10.21
C ASN A 160 14.20 -9.32 9.79
N VAL A 161 13.54 -9.75 8.71
CA VAL A 161 13.74 -11.08 8.13
C VAL A 161 14.82 -11.12 7.03
N GLY A 162 15.60 -10.04 6.90
CA GLY A 162 16.75 -9.94 6.01
C GLY A 162 16.43 -9.58 4.56
N ILE A 163 15.21 -9.14 4.27
CA ILE A 163 14.79 -8.70 2.93
C ILE A 163 15.09 -7.22 2.78
N LYS A 164 15.76 -6.82 1.69
CA LYS A 164 15.99 -5.40 1.38
C LYS A 164 14.65 -4.67 1.24
N THR A 165 14.55 -3.48 1.84
CA THR A 165 13.27 -2.79 1.93
C THR A 165 13.40 -1.32 1.55
N ILE A 166 12.52 -0.87 0.65
CA ILE A 166 12.35 0.54 0.29
C ILE A 166 11.01 1.01 0.87
N ARG A 167 11.06 2.05 1.68
CA ARG A 167 9.86 2.77 2.12
C ARG A 167 9.59 3.94 1.18
N ILE A 168 8.41 3.97 0.56
CA ILE A 168 8.00 5.15 -0.22
C ILE A 168 7.35 6.18 0.69
N SER A 169 8.07 7.26 1.01
CA SER A 169 7.62 8.27 1.97
C SER A 169 8.39 9.58 1.80
N ASN A 170 7.78 10.70 2.25
CA ASN A 170 8.45 11.99 2.43
C ASN A 170 9.12 12.14 3.80
N ASP A 171 8.96 11.15 4.69
CA ASP A 171 9.58 11.12 6.00
C ASP A 171 11.11 11.00 5.83
N LYS A 172 11.85 11.94 6.42
CA LYS A 172 13.32 11.98 6.34
C LYS A 172 14.01 11.21 7.47
N THR A 173 13.24 10.59 8.36
CA THR A 173 13.78 9.77 9.44
C THR A 173 14.52 8.57 8.87
N LYS A 174 15.73 8.35 9.32
CA LYS A 174 16.54 7.20 8.92
C LYS A 174 16.21 5.99 9.80
N TYR A 175 16.01 4.86 9.16
CA TYR A 175 15.81 3.58 9.82
C TYR A 175 16.89 2.62 9.37
N GLU A 176 17.34 1.75 10.28
CA GLU A 176 18.31 0.73 9.94
C GLU A 176 17.72 -0.26 8.92
N ASN A 177 18.51 -0.59 7.89
CA ASN A 177 18.14 -1.52 6.81
C ASN A 177 16.90 -1.12 5.98
N ILE A 178 16.40 0.12 6.10
CA ILE A 178 15.28 0.63 5.29
C ILE A 178 15.76 1.89 4.56
N VAL A 179 15.61 1.87 3.24
CA VAL A 179 15.87 3.05 2.41
C VAL A 179 14.56 3.79 2.19
N THR A 180 14.51 5.08 2.53
CA THR A 180 13.31 5.91 2.31
C THR A 180 13.49 6.74 1.04
N ILE A 181 12.59 6.57 0.10
CA ILE A 181 12.56 7.24 -1.21
C ILE A 181 11.13 7.73 -1.45
N ASN A 182 10.96 8.89 -2.10
CA ASN A 182 9.62 9.48 -2.26
C ASN A 182 9.06 9.40 -3.69
N ASN A 183 9.82 8.88 -4.65
CA ASN A 183 9.37 8.78 -6.04
C ASN A 183 9.94 7.56 -6.77
N TRP A 184 9.23 7.12 -7.80
CA TRP A 184 9.54 5.89 -8.53
C TRP A 184 10.81 5.99 -9.39
N ASN A 185 11.22 7.17 -9.84
CA ASN A 185 12.46 7.31 -10.61
C ASN A 185 13.70 7.06 -9.72
N GLU A 186 13.68 7.59 -8.50
CA GLU A 186 14.74 7.32 -7.52
C GLU A 186 14.75 5.86 -7.07
N ILE A 187 13.57 5.22 -6.89
CA ILE A 187 13.47 3.79 -6.63
C ILE A 187 14.17 2.98 -7.73
N TYR A 188 13.90 3.31 -8.98
CA TYR A 188 14.56 2.64 -10.10
C TYR A 188 16.08 2.82 -10.06
N ASN A 189 16.58 4.04 -9.85
CA ASN A 189 18.01 4.31 -9.77
C ASN A 189 18.67 3.52 -8.63
N PHE A 190 18.03 3.49 -7.46
CA PHE A 190 18.51 2.71 -6.32
C PHE A 190 18.59 1.22 -6.64
N ILE A 191 17.60 0.66 -7.33
CA ILE A 191 17.61 -0.76 -7.76
C ILE A 191 18.81 -1.02 -8.70
N LYS A 192 19.10 -0.10 -9.61
CA LYS A 192 20.24 -0.21 -10.55
C LYS A 192 21.60 -0.13 -9.84
N GLU A 193 21.71 0.64 -8.78
CA GLU A 193 22.95 0.73 -7.98
C GLU A 193 23.21 -0.52 -7.15
N MET A 194 22.18 -1.34 -6.91
CA MET A 194 22.27 -2.60 -6.16
C MET A 194 22.74 -3.77 -7.01
N GLU A 195 22.66 -3.69 -8.33
CA GLU A 195 23.09 -4.73 -9.31
C GLU A 195 24.58 -4.65 -9.59
#